data_0c3230ce087d86238b6cc6a3be11b5a7
#
_entry.id   0c3230ce087d86238b6cc6a3be11b5a7
#
_cell.length_a   1.000
_cell.length_b   1.000
_cell.length_c   1.000
_cell.angle_alpha   90.00
_cell.angle_beta   90.00
_cell.angle_gamma   90.00
#
_symmetry.space_group_name_H-M   'P 1'
#
loop_
_entity.id
_entity.type
_entity.pdbx_description
1 polymer ?
#
loop_
_entity_poly.entity_id
_entity_poly.type
_entity_poly.pdbx_seq_one_letter_code
_entity_poly.pdbx_strand_id
1 'polypeptide(L)'
;MRIGPQPGSVVELLETIGPLTDPTAHGGRAEDAFHLVLPSIPGYGFSGEPTELGWGPIHIGQAWAELMRRLGYTRYVAQGGDVGSQVTDAMGRLAPDGLIGIHTNLLTPALGDAEALSQSPPSAEERAALDALAEFHATGAGYFVEQATRPETIGYALLDSGHRPRPKVTRLPGDI
;
A
#
# COMPACT_ATOMS: atom_id res chain seq x y z
N MET A 1 -9.32 8.89 -0.32
CA MET A 1 -8.11 8.49 -1.09
C MET A 1 -7.89 6.99 -0.90
N ARG A 2 -7.60 6.27 -1.96
CA ARG A 2 -7.27 4.83 -1.89
C ARG A 2 -5.89 4.59 -2.50
N ILE A 3 -4.99 4.01 -1.72
CA ILE A 3 -3.63 3.69 -2.13
C ILE A 3 -3.63 2.24 -2.61
N GLY A 4 -3.23 2.02 -3.87
CA GLY A 4 -3.25 0.70 -4.48
C GLY A 4 -2.32 -0.30 -3.79
N PRO A 5 -2.67 -1.60 -3.85
CA PRO A 5 -1.74 -2.65 -3.47
C PRO A 5 -0.54 -2.64 -4.42
N GLN A 6 0.65 -2.76 -3.88
CA GLN A 6 1.87 -2.90 -4.65
C GLN A 6 2.59 -4.18 -4.17
N PRO A 7 3.04 -5.01 -5.07
CA PRO A 7 3.28 -4.83 -6.51
C PRO A 7 2.07 -4.98 -7.43
N GLY A 8 0.86 -4.79 -6.93
CA GLY A 8 -0.37 -4.83 -7.70
C GLY A 8 -0.50 -3.70 -8.75
N SER A 9 -1.68 -3.58 -9.35
CA SER A 9 -1.96 -2.67 -10.45
C SER A 9 -3.13 -1.74 -10.14
N VAL A 10 -3.13 -0.55 -10.72
CA VAL A 10 -4.29 0.36 -10.71
C VAL A 10 -5.56 -0.33 -11.25
N VAL A 11 -5.41 -1.33 -12.10
CA VAL A 11 -6.53 -2.12 -12.66
C VAL A 11 -7.36 -2.78 -11.57
N GLU A 12 -6.74 -3.23 -10.47
CA GLU A 12 -7.43 -3.84 -9.33
C GLU A 12 -8.42 -2.89 -8.63
N LEU A 13 -8.23 -1.58 -8.82
CA LEU A 13 -9.06 -0.55 -8.21
C LEU A 13 -10.21 -0.08 -9.11
N LEU A 14 -10.22 -0.44 -10.40
CA LEU A 14 -11.20 0.08 -11.36
C LEU A 14 -12.64 -0.27 -10.97
N GLU A 15 -12.88 -1.49 -10.50
CA GLU A 15 -14.22 -1.93 -10.09
C GLU A 15 -14.73 -1.22 -8.82
N THR A 16 -13.85 -0.55 -8.07
CA THR A 16 -14.27 0.20 -6.88
C THR A 16 -14.74 1.61 -7.21
N ILE A 17 -14.49 2.09 -8.43
CA ILE A 17 -14.84 3.46 -8.84
C ILE A 17 -16.36 3.64 -8.80
N GLY A 18 -17.11 2.82 -9.52
CA GLY A 18 -18.58 2.89 -9.56
C GLY A 18 -19.20 2.88 -8.16
N PRO A 19 -19.00 1.82 -7.36
CA PRO A 19 -19.60 1.71 -6.03
C PRO A 19 -19.27 2.87 -5.08
N LEU A 20 -18.09 3.49 -5.20
CA LEU A 20 -17.68 4.58 -4.33
C LEU A 20 -18.08 5.97 -4.83
N THR A 21 -18.22 6.16 -6.15
CA THR A 21 -18.56 7.49 -6.72
C THR A 21 -20.04 7.63 -7.07
N ASP A 22 -20.72 6.53 -7.36
CA ASP A 22 -22.17 6.44 -7.57
C ASP A 22 -22.75 5.23 -6.84
N PRO A 23 -22.82 5.26 -5.50
CA PRO A 23 -23.32 4.12 -4.72
C PRO A 23 -24.80 3.80 -5.00
N THR A 24 -25.57 4.74 -5.51
CA THR A 24 -27.00 4.51 -5.80
C THR A 24 -27.21 3.45 -6.89
N ALA A 25 -26.35 3.41 -7.88
CA ALA A 25 -26.33 2.38 -8.92
C ALA A 25 -25.94 0.98 -8.39
N HIS A 26 -25.42 0.92 -7.14
CA HIS A 26 -24.91 -0.31 -6.50
C HIS A 26 -25.65 -0.65 -5.19
N GLY A 27 -26.86 -0.13 -4.99
CA GLY A 27 -27.71 -0.42 -3.82
C GLY A 27 -27.37 0.38 -2.56
N GLY A 28 -26.48 1.36 -2.66
CA GLY A 28 -26.15 2.31 -1.59
C GLY A 28 -27.01 3.57 -1.65
N ARG A 29 -26.63 4.58 -0.87
CA ARG A 29 -27.33 5.87 -0.78
C ARG A 29 -26.47 7.00 -1.35
N ALA A 30 -27.11 8.05 -1.89
CA ALA A 30 -26.41 9.17 -2.51
C ALA A 30 -25.45 9.89 -1.53
N GLU A 31 -25.80 9.94 -0.26
CA GLU A 31 -24.98 10.53 0.79
C GLU A 31 -23.69 9.75 1.10
N ASP A 32 -23.59 8.49 0.65
CA ASP A 32 -22.41 7.63 0.82
C ASP A 32 -21.42 7.79 -0.35
N ALA A 33 -21.68 8.69 -1.31
CA ALA A 33 -20.78 8.95 -2.43
C ALA A 33 -19.49 9.67 -2.02
N PHE A 34 -18.38 9.24 -2.61
CA PHE A 34 -17.08 9.84 -2.38
C PHE A 34 -16.49 10.43 -3.67
N HIS A 35 -15.72 11.50 -3.54
CA HIS A 35 -14.69 11.78 -4.51
C HIS A 35 -13.54 10.79 -4.31
N LEU A 36 -13.06 10.19 -5.39
CA LEU A 36 -12.05 9.14 -5.31
C LEU A 36 -10.72 9.62 -5.91
N VAL A 37 -9.65 9.49 -5.13
CA VAL A 37 -8.27 9.74 -5.56
C VAL A 37 -7.51 8.43 -5.45
N LEU A 38 -6.95 7.94 -6.56
CA LEU A 38 -6.25 6.66 -6.68
C LEU A 38 -4.77 6.89 -7.06
N PRO A 39 -3.92 7.30 -6.13
CA PRO A 39 -2.52 7.50 -6.44
C PRO A 39 -1.77 6.17 -6.53
N SER A 40 -0.89 6.03 -7.51
CA SER A 40 0.10 4.96 -7.54
C SER A 40 1.30 5.35 -6.66
N ILE A 41 1.90 4.37 -6.00
CA ILE A 41 3.13 4.60 -5.23
C ILE A 41 4.24 5.11 -6.19
N PRO A 42 5.09 6.05 -5.76
CA PRO A 42 6.22 6.53 -6.57
C PRO A 42 7.05 5.39 -7.15
N GLY A 43 7.37 5.46 -8.43
CA GLY A 43 8.03 4.39 -9.19
C GLY A 43 7.10 3.35 -9.79
N TYR A 44 5.80 3.39 -9.48
CA TYR A 44 4.81 2.44 -10.00
C TYR A 44 3.71 3.12 -10.80
N GLY A 45 3.13 2.37 -11.74
CA GLY A 45 1.97 2.77 -12.52
C GLY A 45 2.17 4.11 -13.24
N PHE A 46 1.36 5.11 -12.88
CA PHE A 46 1.40 6.44 -13.48
C PHE A 46 2.23 7.46 -12.70
N SER A 47 2.76 7.08 -11.52
CA SER A 47 3.62 7.95 -10.73
C SER A 47 5.04 7.96 -11.27
N GLY A 48 5.70 9.12 -11.16
CA GLY A 48 7.10 9.29 -11.54
C GLY A 48 8.04 8.46 -10.66
N GLU A 49 9.21 8.15 -11.20
CA GLU A 49 10.25 7.44 -10.48
C GLU A 49 10.90 8.38 -9.45
N PRO A 50 11.13 7.91 -8.21
CA PRO A 50 11.90 8.67 -7.23
C PRO A 50 13.33 8.92 -7.73
N THR A 51 13.80 10.14 -7.59
CA THR A 51 15.18 10.52 -7.94
C THR A 51 16.11 10.55 -6.72
N GLU A 52 15.54 10.40 -5.51
CA GLU A 52 16.23 10.46 -4.24
C GLU A 52 15.89 9.24 -3.38
N LEU A 53 16.78 8.93 -2.44
CA LEU A 53 16.55 7.91 -1.41
C LEU A 53 15.52 8.38 -0.39
N GLY A 54 14.93 7.43 0.36
CA GLY A 54 14.08 7.76 1.51
C GLY A 54 12.57 7.78 1.20
N TRP A 55 12.15 7.31 0.03
CA TRP A 55 10.72 7.18 -0.33
C TRP A 55 10.06 5.96 0.35
N GLY A 56 10.24 5.88 1.67
CA GLY A 56 9.53 4.90 2.50
C GLY A 56 8.10 5.34 2.84
N PRO A 57 7.34 4.49 3.58
CA PRO A 57 5.92 4.73 3.87
C PRO A 57 5.60 6.10 4.49
N ILE A 58 6.46 6.60 5.36
CA ILE A 58 6.29 7.91 6.00
C ILE A 58 6.38 9.05 4.98
N HIS A 59 7.41 9.03 4.13
CA HIS A 59 7.61 10.08 3.11
C HIS A 59 6.48 10.04 2.07
N ILE A 60 6.07 8.84 1.65
CA ILE A 60 4.94 8.66 0.73
C ILE A 60 3.65 9.18 1.39
N GLY A 61 3.42 8.87 2.66
CA GLY A 61 2.26 9.37 3.41
C GLY A 61 2.21 10.89 3.49
N GLN A 62 3.35 11.54 3.71
CA GLN A 62 3.47 13.01 3.69
C GLN A 62 3.17 13.57 2.29
N ALA A 63 3.69 12.95 1.24
CA ALA A 63 3.44 13.36 -0.14
C ALA A 63 1.95 13.23 -0.51
N TRP A 64 1.27 12.17 -0.04
CA TRP A 64 -0.17 12.00 -0.26
C TRP A 64 -1.02 13.00 0.53
N ALA A 65 -0.63 13.35 1.75
CA ALA A 65 -1.28 14.41 2.50
C ALA A 65 -1.17 15.75 1.76
N GLU A 66 0.02 16.07 1.23
CA GLU A 66 0.24 17.26 0.40
C GLU A 66 -0.56 17.22 -0.91
N LEU A 67 -0.68 16.04 -1.56
CA LEU A 67 -1.54 15.86 -2.72
C LEU A 67 -2.99 16.20 -2.40
N MET A 68 -3.54 15.68 -1.29
CA MET A 68 -4.91 15.97 -0.90
C MET A 68 -5.12 17.46 -0.62
N ARG A 69 -4.15 18.09 0.03
CA ARG A 69 -4.16 19.55 0.25
C ARG A 69 -4.17 20.33 -1.06
N ARG A 70 -3.33 19.97 -2.04
CA ARG A 70 -3.29 20.62 -3.37
C ARG A 70 -4.58 20.43 -4.16
N LEU A 71 -5.23 19.29 -4.00
CA LEU A 71 -6.54 19.02 -4.60
C LEU A 71 -7.69 19.73 -3.89
N GLY A 72 -7.44 20.44 -2.78
CA GLY A 72 -8.43 21.20 -2.03
C GLY A 72 -9.28 20.36 -1.08
N TYR A 73 -8.90 19.14 -0.79
CA TYR A 73 -9.63 18.29 0.17
C TYR A 73 -9.25 18.65 1.60
N THR A 74 -10.23 19.15 2.35
CA THR A 74 -10.10 19.48 3.77
C THR A 74 -10.58 18.36 4.70
N ARG A 75 -11.23 17.33 4.15
CA ARG A 75 -11.68 16.14 4.88
C ARG A 75 -11.57 14.93 3.95
N TYR A 76 -10.87 13.90 4.38
CA TYR A 76 -10.71 12.66 3.61
C TYR A 76 -10.41 11.49 4.52
N VAL A 77 -10.66 10.28 4.01
CA VAL A 77 -10.19 9.01 4.57
C VAL A 77 -9.10 8.44 3.67
N ALA A 78 -8.16 7.70 4.24
CA ALA A 78 -7.17 6.95 3.49
C ALA A 78 -7.45 5.45 3.59
N GLN A 79 -7.30 4.73 2.47
CA GLN A 79 -7.40 3.28 2.43
C GLN A 79 -6.21 2.71 1.67
N GLY A 80 -5.59 1.66 2.20
CA GLY A 80 -4.48 0.98 1.55
C GLY A 80 -4.49 -0.52 1.77
N GLY A 81 -3.92 -1.23 0.79
CA GLY A 81 -3.65 -2.66 0.84
C GLY A 81 -2.17 -2.92 0.56
N ASP A 82 -1.61 -4.04 1.05
CA ASP A 82 -0.21 -4.41 0.86
C ASP A 82 0.75 -3.27 1.32
N VAL A 83 1.70 -2.84 0.49
CA VAL A 83 2.55 -1.67 0.80
C VAL A 83 1.71 -0.41 1.04
N GLY A 84 0.58 -0.26 0.36
CA GLY A 84 -0.37 0.81 0.63
C GLY A 84 -0.94 0.80 2.05
N SER A 85 -1.00 -0.35 2.73
CA SER A 85 -1.37 -0.44 4.15
C SER A 85 -0.33 0.22 5.04
N GLN A 86 0.95 0.03 4.75
CA GLN A 86 2.03 0.67 5.51
C GLN A 86 2.02 2.20 5.34
N VAL A 87 1.75 2.67 4.11
CA VAL A 87 1.58 4.11 3.85
C VAL A 87 0.37 4.68 4.58
N THR A 88 -0.75 3.94 4.57
CA THR A 88 -1.99 4.34 5.25
C THR A 88 -1.80 4.36 6.77
N ASP A 89 -1.12 3.37 7.35
CA ASP A 89 -0.76 3.36 8.78
C ASP A 89 0.14 4.56 9.12
N ALA A 90 1.17 4.82 8.30
CA ALA A 90 2.02 5.99 8.48
C ALA A 90 1.22 7.30 8.43
N MET A 91 0.26 7.44 7.51
CA MET A 91 -0.65 8.59 7.49
C MET A 91 -1.48 8.69 8.76
N GLY A 92 -1.98 7.58 9.29
CA GLY A 92 -2.72 7.56 10.55
C GLY A 92 -1.88 8.03 11.74
N ARG A 93 -0.62 7.63 11.80
CA ARG A 93 0.33 8.06 12.85
C ARG A 93 0.76 9.52 12.69
N LEU A 94 0.94 10.00 11.46
CA LEU A 94 1.25 11.41 11.16
C LEU A 94 0.06 12.33 11.43
N ALA A 95 -1.16 11.82 11.38
CA ALA A 95 -2.41 12.56 11.57
C ALA A 95 -2.43 13.91 10.83
N PRO A 96 -2.18 13.96 9.51
CA PRO A 96 -2.16 15.21 8.78
C PRO A 96 -3.53 15.88 8.78
N ASP A 97 -3.55 17.19 8.65
CA ASP A 97 -4.77 17.98 8.59
C ASP A 97 -5.73 17.43 7.52
N GLY A 98 -7.00 17.30 7.89
CA GLY A 98 -8.05 16.79 7.01
C GLY A 98 -8.18 15.26 6.95
N LEU A 99 -7.23 14.49 7.44
CA LEU A 99 -7.38 13.05 7.57
C LEU A 99 -8.32 12.73 8.75
N ILE A 100 -9.48 12.14 8.46
CA ILE A 100 -10.49 11.83 9.48
C ILE A 100 -10.57 10.34 9.84
N GLY A 101 -9.88 9.48 9.11
CA GLY A 101 -9.82 8.05 9.38
C GLY A 101 -8.97 7.30 8.37
N ILE A 102 -8.57 6.10 8.76
CA ILE A 102 -7.82 5.17 7.91
C ILE A 102 -8.53 3.82 7.86
N HIS A 103 -8.33 3.10 6.75
CA HIS A 103 -8.73 1.71 6.59
C HIS A 103 -7.59 0.92 5.94
N THR A 104 -7.26 -0.22 6.51
CA THR A 104 -6.27 -1.14 5.95
C THR A 104 -6.85 -2.54 5.85
N ASN A 105 -6.52 -3.30 4.81
CA ASN A 105 -6.86 -4.72 4.68
C ASN A 105 -5.69 -5.64 5.05
N LEU A 106 -4.53 -5.08 5.34
CA LEU A 106 -3.34 -5.79 5.79
C LEU A 106 -2.66 -4.96 6.87
N LEU A 107 -2.92 -5.29 8.13
CA LEU A 107 -2.25 -4.67 9.26
C LEU A 107 -0.96 -5.45 9.55
N THR A 108 0.15 -4.93 9.04
CA THR A 108 1.49 -5.41 9.44
C THR A 108 2.02 -4.50 10.52
N PRO A 109 2.35 -5.00 11.72
CA PRO A 109 3.07 -4.21 12.71
C PRO A 109 4.34 -3.66 12.06
N ALA A 110 4.64 -2.38 12.25
CA ALA A 110 5.93 -1.85 11.85
C ALA A 110 7.02 -2.66 12.56
N LEU A 111 8.13 -2.93 11.89
CA LEU A 111 9.24 -3.72 12.45
C LEU A 111 9.76 -3.14 13.79
N GLY A 112 9.54 -1.84 14.05
CA GLY A 112 9.83 -1.22 15.35
C GLY A 112 8.85 -1.58 16.48
N ASP A 113 7.65 -2.06 16.15
CA ASP A 113 6.67 -2.49 17.16
C ASP A 113 7.00 -3.90 17.69
N ALA A 114 7.85 -4.66 17.00
CA ALA A 114 8.34 -5.96 17.49
C ALA A 114 9.13 -5.82 18.80
N GLU A 115 9.79 -4.69 19.02
CA GLU A 115 10.50 -4.38 20.27
C GLU A 115 9.53 -4.10 21.42
N ALA A 116 8.38 -3.48 21.14
CA ALA A 116 7.31 -3.27 22.12
C ALA A 116 6.59 -4.58 22.48
N LEU A 117 6.43 -5.49 21.53
CA LEU A 117 5.87 -6.84 21.75
C LEU A 117 6.82 -7.73 22.57
N SER A 118 8.11 -7.44 22.64
CA SER A 118 9.10 -8.23 23.38
C SER A 118 9.14 -7.94 24.89
N GLN A 119 8.41 -6.95 25.38
CA GLN A 119 8.44 -6.56 26.80
C GLN A 119 7.62 -7.47 27.72
N SER A 120 6.83 -8.38 27.17
CA SER A 120 6.11 -9.41 27.93
C SER A 120 6.17 -10.73 27.18
N PRO A 121 6.21 -11.88 27.87
CA PRO A 121 6.13 -13.17 27.21
C PRO A 121 4.82 -13.25 26.40
N PRO A 122 4.88 -13.63 25.10
CA PRO A 122 3.68 -13.68 24.28
C PRO A 122 2.68 -14.71 24.84
N SER A 123 1.39 -14.37 24.77
CA SER A 123 0.29 -15.30 25.03
C SER A 123 0.35 -16.51 24.08
N ALA A 124 -0.42 -17.54 24.33
CA ALA A 124 -0.49 -18.71 23.46
C ALA A 124 -0.98 -18.35 22.04
N GLU A 125 -1.91 -17.41 21.94
CA GLU A 125 -2.45 -16.92 20.66
C GLU A 125 -1.41 -16.09 19.89
N GLU A 126 -0.71 -15.18 20.57
CA GLU A 126 0.38 -14.39 19.98
C GLU A 126 1.54 -15.27 19.52
N ARG A 127 1.86 -16.32 20.28
CA ARG A 127 2.89 -17.30 19.89
C ARG A 127 2.48 -18.05 18.62
N ALA A 128 1.25 -18.52 18.53
CA ALA A 128 0.75 -19.19 17.34
C ALA A 128 0.76 -18.26 16.11
N ALA A 129 0.46 -16.98 16.28
CA ALA A 129 0.54 -15.99 15.21
C ALA A 129 1.99 -15.72 14.78
N LEU A 130 2.93 -15.64 15.72
CA LEU A 130 4.36 -15.50 15.42
C LEU A 130 4.93 -16.72 14.70
N ASP A 131 4.53 -17.93 15.12
CA ASP A 131 4.95 -19.17 14.47
C ASP A 131 4.41 -19.25 13.02
N ALA A 132 3.14 -18.87 12.79
CA ALA A 132 2.56 -18.80 11.45
C ALA A 132 3.25 -17.75 10.57
N LEU A 133 3.61 -16.60 11.14
CA LEU A 133 4.37 -15.57 10.43
C LEU A 133 5.77 -16.07 10.06
N ALA A 134 6.46 -16.75 10.97
CA ALA A 134 7.76 -17.35 10.72
C ALA A 134 7.71 -18.42 9.61
N GLU A 135 6.67 -19.27 9.62
CA GLU A 135 6.44 -20.25 8.56
C GLU A 135 6.17 -19.58 7.21
N PHE A 136 5.34 -18.53 7.18
CA PHE A 136 5.11 -17.74 5.97
C PHE A 136 6.41 -17.15 5.42
N HIS A 137 7.24 -16.56 6.28
CA HIS A 137 8.55 -16.02 5.85
C HIS A 137 9.48 -17.11 5.31
N ALA A 138 9.46 -18.29 5.88
CA ALA A 138 10.30 -19.40 5.46
C ALA A 138 9.86 -20.06 4.14
N THR A 139 8.55 -20.13 3.88
CA THR A 139 7.99 -20.95 2.79
C THR A 139 7.09 -20.19 1.82
N GLY A 140 6.44 -19.10 2.25
CA GLY A 140 5.45 -18.36 1.48
C GLY A 140 5.95 -17.02 0.89
N ALA A 141 7.01 -16.43 1.46
CA ALA A 141 7.50 -15.11 1.08
C ALA A 141 8.47 -15.10 -0.11
N GLY A 142 8.69 -16.23 -0.79
CA GLY A 142 9.66 -16.34 -1.90
C GLY A 142 9.44 -15.31 -3.00
N TYR A 143 8.19 -15.06 -3.39
CA TYR A 143 7.83 -14.04 -4.39
C TYR A 143 8.24 -12.63 -3.96
N PHE A 144 8.05 -12.30 -2.69
CA PHE A 144 8.41 -11.00 -2.13
C PHE A 144 9.94 -10.80 -2.13
N VAL A 145 10.69 -11.82 -1.69
CA VAL A 145 12.15 -11.78 -1.68
C VAL A 145 12.70 -11.64 -3.11
N GLU A 146 12.12 -12.37 -4.08
CA GLU A 146 12.53 -12.26 -5.49
C GLU A 146 12.27 -10.86 -6.04
N GLN A 147 11.06 -10.33 -5.83
CA GLN A 147 10.67 -9.00 -6.30
C GLN A 147 11.50 -7.88 -5.64
N ALA A 148 11.85 -8.04 -4.35
CA ALA A 148 12.66 -7.07 -3.64
C ALA A 148 14.15 -7.12 -4.04
N THR A 149 14.67 -8.29 -4.41
CA THR A 149 16.13 -8.49 -4.62
C THR A 149 16.52 -8.70 -6.07
N ARG A 150 15.65 -9.31 -6.89
CA ARG A 150 15.89 -9.67 -8.30
C ARG A 150 14.68 -9.41 -9.20
N PRO A 151 14.10 -8.19 -9.17
CA PRO A 151 12.87 -7.87 -9.90
C PRO A 151 12.98 -8.09 -11.42
N GLU A 152 14.17 -7.93 -11.99
CA GLU A 152 14.39 -8.11 -13.42
C GLU A 152 14.12 -9.54 -13.89
N THR A 153 14.31 -10.56 -13.04
CA THR A 153 14.07 -11.96 -13.40
C THR A 153 12.63 -12.18 -13.84
N ILE A 154 11.67 -11.67 -13.06
CA ILE A 154 10.25 -11.71 -13.42
C ILE A 154 9.96 -10.73 -14.57
N GLY A 155 10.61 -9.57 -14.57
CA GLY A 155 10.44 -8.54 -15.60
C GLY A 155 10.72 -9.08 -17.01
N TYR A 156 11.79 -9.85 -17.20
CA TYR A 156 12.08 -10.50 -18.49
C TYR A 156 11.02 -11.52 -18.88
N ALA A 157 10.58 -12.37 -17.97
CA ALA A 157 9.53 -13.36 -18.23
C ALA A 157 8.21 -12.70 -18.62
N LEU A 158 7.84 -11.61 -17.97
CA LEU A 158 6.63 -10.84 -18.28
C LEU A 158 6.72 -10.09 -19.61
N LEU A 159 7.93 -9.66 -20.03
CA LEU A 159 8.15 -9.03 -21.33
C LEU A 159 8.02 -10.03 -22.49
N ASP A 160 8.41 -11.27 -22.28
CA ASP A 160 8.33 -12.35 -23.26
C ASP A 160 6.90 -12.94 -23.38
N SER A 161 6.08 -12.82 -22.33
CA SER A 161 4.68 -13.22 -22.39
C SER A 161 3.88 -12.24 -23.24
N GLY A 162 3.14 -12.74 -24.25
CA GLY A 162 2.30 -11.91 -25.14
C GLY A 162 1.15 -11.15 -24.44
N HIS A 163 1.04 -11.25 -23.12
CA HIS A 163 0.12 -10.50 -22.27
C HIS A 163 0.85 -9.33 -21.62
N ARG A 164 0.93 -8.21 -22.35
CA ARG A 164 1.53 -6.99 -21.79
C ARG A 164 0.56 -6.26 -20.85
N PRO A 165 0.92 -6.05 -19.57
CA PRO A 165 1.39 -4.73 -19.19
C PRO A 165 2.88 -4.81 -18.83
N ARG A 166 3.66 -3.82 -19.27
CA ARG A 166 5.05 -3.68 -18.82
C ARG A 166 5.00 -3.33 -17.33
N PRO A 167 5.33 -4.21 -16.39
CA PRO A 167 5.58 -3.75 -15.04
C PRO A 167 6.84 -2.88 -15.10
N LYS A 168 6.72 -1.61 -14.77
CA LYS A 168 7.87 -0.83 -14.37
C LYS A 168 8.27 -1.36 -12.99
N VAL A 169 9.05 -2.41 -12.97
CA VAL A 169 9.69 -2.87 -11.75
C VAL A 169 10.92 -1.98 -11.58
N THR A 170 10.73 -0.87 -10.90
CA THR A 170 11.82 0.06 -10.62
C THR A 170 12.43 -0.34 -9.30
N ARG A 171 13.71 -0.69 -9.33
CA ARG A 171 14.51 -0.84 -8.13
C ARG A 171 14.62 0.52 -7.47
N LEU A 172 14.12 0.65 -6.25
CA LEU A 172 14.35 1.87 -5.49
C LEU A 172 15.87 2.00 -5.22
N PRO A 173 16.51 3.17 -5.47
CA PRO A 173 17.90 3.36 -5.14
C PRO A 173 18.08 3.15 -3.64
N GLY A 174 18.90 2.16 -3.25
CA GLY A 174 19.24 1.90 -1.84
C GLY A 174 18.83 0.54 -1.28
N ASP A 175 18.15 -0.33 -2.05
CA ASP A 175 17.95 -1.72 -1.66
C ASP A 175 19.25 -2.52 -1.93
N ILE A 176 20.14 -2.54 -0.94
CA ILE A 176 21.20 -3.52 -0.75
C ILE A 176 21.08 -4.05 0.67
#